data_e10c66a8033b805391128a089c7b1c04
#
_entry.id   e10c66a8033b805391128a089c7b1c04
#
_cell.length_a   1.000
_cell.length_b   1.000
_cell.length_c   1.000
_cell.angle_alpha   90.00
_cell.angle_beta   90.00
_cell.angle_gamma   90.00
#
_symmetry.space_group_name_H-M   'P 1'
#
loop_
_entity.id
_entity.type
_entity.pdbx_description
1 polymer ?
#
loop_
_entity_poly.entity_id
_entity_poly.type
_entity_poly.pdbx_seq_one_letter_code
_entity_poly.pdbx_strand_id
1 'polypeptide(L)'
;MYPKLKETGFEYPLKEVDGPVQYAHKLMGNEELSRKHLYSIMADEGRMDSFNEFMVGKFFKTSKIPAHLQGLGYDLGSVLSGTALGSVAMVDIGGGHGQFLQEVREAYPELGLGPSNLIVQDFYASVDNLPGLTLMKWNFKDTTPQPVRGARIYSIQHILHNLPDLEAIGLLQKIAAAMTADSRLIVLEITKNVNTAAMHATMIALYGGRERSSAEWKQMAALCGLEVTCEVYPDDGLSLVEMRRAGI
;
A
#
# COMPACT_ATOMS: atom_id res chain seq x y z
N MET A 1 19.50 8.44 -12.25
CA MET A 1 18.27 9.27 -12.28
C MET A 1 18.30 10.41 -13.29
N TYR A 2 19.24 11.38 -13.19
CA TYR A 2 19.26 12.57 -14.06
C TYR A 2 19.21 12.29 -15.57
N PRO A 3 20.00 11.36 -16.15
CA PRO A 3 19.93 11.07 -17.59
C PRO A 3 18.55 10.63 -18.06
N LYS A 4 17.86 9.78 -17.25
CA LYS A 4 16.50 9.32 -17.55
C LYS A 4 15.48 10.45 -17.50
N LEU A 5 15.54 11.29 -16.46
CA LEU A 5 14.66 12.46 -16.32
C LEU A 5 14.84 13.44 -17.48
N LYS A 6 16.10 13.66 -17.92
CA LYS A 6 16.39 14.52 -19.09
C LYS A 6 15.80 13.94 -20.38
N GLU A 7 15.88 12.63 -20.57
CA GLU A 7 15.27 11.93 -21.73
C GLU A 7 13.75 12.10 -21.79
N THR A 8 13.09 12.05 -20.63
CA THR A 8 11.61 12.16 -20.52
C THR A 8 11.11 13.60 -20.32
N GLY A 9 11.96 14.62 -20.47
CA GLY A 9 11.55 16.01 -20.23
C GLY A 9 11.21 16.31 -18.77
N PHE A 10 11.77 15.56 -17.82
CA PHE A 10 11.51 15.64 -16.38
C PHE A 10 10.08 15.25 -15.95
N GLU A 11 9.41 14.47 -16.79
CA GLU A 11 8.13 13.88 -16.41
C GLU A 11 8.30 12.64 -15.53
N TYR A 12 7.31 12.37 -14.66
CA TYR A 12 7.28 11.14 -13.88
C TYR A 12 7.05 9.91 -14.77
N PRO A 13 7.67 8.75 -14.46
CA PRO A 13 7.35 7.51 -15.13
C PRO A 13 5.87 7.15 -14.97
N LEU A 14 5.25 6.66 -16.03
CA LEU A 14 3.87 6.16 -15.98
C LEU A 14 3.80 4.71 -15.52
N LYS A 15 4.88 3.95 -15.69
CA LYS A 15 5.05 2.56 -15.26
C LYS A 15 6.41 2.38 -14.61
N GLU A 16 6.52 1.47 -13.64
CA GLU A 16 7.80 1.19 -12.96
C GLU A 16 8.90 0.74 -13.94
N VAL A 17 8.53 -0.06 -14.95
CA VAL A 17 9.48 -0.53 -15.98
C VAL A 17 10.08 0.61 -16.85
N ASP A 18 9.49 1.79 -16.81
CA ASP A 18 10.03 3.00 -17.43
C ASP A 18 10.87 3.84 -16.46
N GLY A 19 11.09 3.32 -15.25
CA GLY A 19 11.78 4.00 -14.16
C GLY A 19 13.29 4.08 -14.31
N PRO A 20 13.95 4.89 -13.45
CA PRO A 20 15.39 5.08 -13.51
C PRO A 20 16.24 3.83 -13.25
N VAL A 21 15.76 2.88 -12.42
CA VAL A 21 16.47 1.60 -12.15
C VAL A 21 16.50 0.76 -13.42
N GLN A 22 15.38 0.57 -14.08
CA GLN A 22 15.28 -0.19 -15.32
C GLN A 22 16.09 0.45 -16.44
N TYR A 23 16.09 1.79 -16.51
CA TYR A 23 16.97 2.52 -17.42
C TYR A 23 18.45 2.26 -17.13
N ALA A 24 18.86 2.23 -15.86
CA ALA A 24 20.24 1.91 -15.50
C ALA A 24 20.65 0.50 -15.95
N HIS A 25 19.78 -0.52 -15.72
CA HIS A 25 20.00 -1.88 -16.19
C HIS A 25 20.13 -1.94 -17.72
N LYS A 26 19.30 -1.20 -18.45
CA LYS A 26 19.41 -1.08 -19.90
C LYS A 26 20.74 -0.52 -20.36
N LEU A 27 21.23 0.54 -19.71
CA LEU A 27 22.55 1.13 -20.02
C LEU A 27 23.71 0.17 -19.72
N MET A 28 23.57 -0.71 -18.74
CA MET A 28 24.55 -1.74 -18.39
C MET A 28 24.46 -2.99 -19.28
N GLY A 29 23.54 -3.03 -20.25
CA GLY A 29 23.32 -4.20 -21.13
C GLY A 29 22.51 -5.33 -20.48
N ASN A 30 21.91 -5.11 -19.31
CA ASN A 30 21.07 -6.08 -18.61
C ASN A 30 19.60 -6.00 -19.10
N GLU A 31 19.36 -6.39 -20.34
CA GLU A 31 18.04 -6.28 -20.98
C GLU A 31 16.93 -7.01 -20.23
N GLU A 32 17.23 -8.17 -19.65
CA GLU A 32 16.24 -8.94 -18.88
C GLU A 32 15.79 -8.18 -17.64
N LEU A 33 16.72 -7.70 -16.82
CA LEU A 33 16.43 -6.95 -15.59
C LEU A 33 15.77 -5.60 -15.90
N SER A 34 16.10 -4.97 -17.04
CA SER A 34 15.49 -3.71 -17.45
C SER A 34 13.97 -3.80 -17.70
N ARG A 35 13.40 -4.99 -17.78
CA ARG A 35 11.96 -5.25 -18.00
C ARG A 35 11.24 -5.74 -16.74
N LYS A 36 11.97 -5.92 -15.63
CA LYS A 36 11.42 -6.43 -14.36
C LYS A 36 11.12 -5.29 -13.38
N HIS A 37 10.16 -5.51 -12.51
CA HIS A 37 9.92 -4.65 -11.35
C HIS A 37 11.03 -4.79 -10.32
N LEU A 38 11.31 -3.76 -9.53
CA LEU A 38 12.40 -3.74 -8.57
C LEU A 38 12.33 -4.91 -7.58
N TYR A 39 11.15 -5.24 -7.05
CA TYR A 39 10.98 -6.40 -6.16
C TYR A 39 11.35 -7.72 -6.83
N SER A 40 11.03 -7.89 -8.12
CA SER A 40 11.44 -9.07 -8.89
C SER A 40 12.95 -9.10 -9.09
N ILE A 41 13.59 -7.94 -9.35
CA ILE A 41 15.05 -7.83 -9.44
C ILE A 41 15.70 -8.22 -8.11
N MET A 42 15.19 -7.69 -6.98
CA MET A 42 15.71 -8.03 -5.65
C MET A 42 15.53 -9.52 -5.32
N ALA A 43 14.41 -10.12 -5.73
CA ALA A 43 14.19 -11.56 -5.54
C ALA A 43 15.18 -12.40 -6.35
N ASP A 44 15.40 -12.08 -7.62
CA ASP A 44 16.35 -12.76 -8.49
C ASP A 44 17.80 -12.63 -7.98
N GLU A 45 18.12 -11.51 -7.32
CA GLU A 45 19.44 -11.26 -6.72
C GLU A 45 19.56 -11.79 -5.28
N GLY A 46 18.54 -12.44 -4.73
CA GLY A 46 18.53 -12.99 -3.37
C GLY A 46 18.56 -11.94 -2.26
N ARG A 47 18.06 -10.73 -2.52
CA ARG A 47 18.09 -9.59 -1.59
C ARG A 47 16.78 -9.37 -0.81
N MET A 48 15.75 -10.19 -1.05
CA MET A 48 14.43 -9.99 -0.40
C MET A 48 14.49 -10.15 1.11
N ASP A 49 15.29 -11.08 1.64
CA ASP A 49 15.41 -11.26 3.09
C ASP A 49 16.01 -10.02 3.76
N SER A 50 17.10 -9.46 3.22
CA SER A 50 17.69 -8.23 3.73
C SER A 50 16.73 -7.03 3.62
N PHE A 51 15.92 -6.98 2.57
CA PHE A 51 14.87 -5.96 2.42
C PHE A 51 13.79 -6.12 3.50
N ASN A 52 13.32 -7.34 3.73
CA ASN A 52 12.32 -7.63 4.76
C ASN A 52 12.84 -7.31 6.17
N GLU A 53 14.09 -7.66 6.49
CA GLU A 53 14.74 -7.27 7.75
C GLU A 53 14.83 -5.75 7.92
N PHE A 54 15.19 -5.02 6.85
CA PHE A 54 15.20 -3.56 6.86
C PHE A 54 13.80 -2.99 7.12
N MET A 55 12.77 -3.51 6.46
CA MET A 55 11.40 -3.05 6.65
C MET A 55 10.92 -3.29 8.09
N VAL A 56 11.17 -4.48 8.64
CA VAL A 56 10.88 -4.80 10.04
C VAL A 56 11.61 -3.80 10.97
N GLY A 57 12.91 -3.62 10.80
CA GLY A 57 13.69 -2.70 11.65
C GLY A 57 13.25 -1.23 11.57
N LYS A 58 12.78 -0.80 10.40
CA LYS A 58 12.25 0.55 10.18
C LYS A 58 10.93 0.78 10.93
N PHE A 59 10.04 -0.22 10.94
CA PHE A 59 8.69 -0.08 11.51
C PHE A 59 8.61 -0.38 13.00
N PHE A 60 9.52 -1.16 13.58
CA PHE A 60 9.55 -1.39 15.02
C PHE A 60 9.84 -0.14 15.87
N LYS A 61 10.29 0.95 15.25
CA LYS A 61 10.57 2.22 15.95
C LYS A 61 9.38 3.19 15.98
N THR A 62 8.28 2.87 15.31
CA THR A 62 7.08 3.70 15.29
C THR A 62 6.04 3.19 16.28
N SER A 63 5.12 4.06 16.71
CA SER A 63 3.95 3.62 17.47
C SER A 63 3.13 2.60 16.67
N LYS A 64 2.49 1.65 17.38
CA LYS A 64 1.57 0.69 16.74
C LYS A 64 0.54 1.44 15.90
N ILE A 65 0.19 0.89 14.73
CA ILE A 65 -0.71 1.57 13.77
C ILE A 65 -2.08 1.92 14.37
N PRO A 66 -2.76 1.06 15.16
CA PRO A 66 -4.02 1.47 15.79
C PRO A 66 -3.87 2.69 16.72
N ALA A 67 -2.79 2.77 17.50
CA ALA A 67 -2.50 3.92 18.36
C ALA A 67 -2.15 5.17 17.53
N HIS A 68 -1.43 5.00 16.41
CA HIS A 68 -1.15 6.08 15.47
C HIS A 68 -2.44 6.64 14.88
N LEU A 69 -3.33 5.79 14.37
CA LEU A 69 -4.63 6.19 13.83
C LEU A 69 -5.49 6.93 14.87
N GLN A 70 -5.51 6.44 16.11
CA GLN A 70 -6.19 7.12 17.23
C GLN A 70 -5.59 8.51 17.47
N GLY A 71 -4.24 8.64 17.43
CA GLY A 71 -3.54 9.92 17.54
C GLY A 71 -3.88 10.89 16.40
N LEU A 72 -4.22 10.41 15.23
CA LEU A 72 -4.74 11.19 14.10
C LEU A 72 -6.24 11.49 14.20
N GLY A 73 -6.92 11.07 15.28
CA GLY A 73 -8.36 11.26 15.47
C GLY A 73 -9.23 10.25 14.70
N TYR A 74 -8.68 9.15 14.23
CA TYR A 74 -9.42 8.12 13.50
C TYR A 74 -9.82 6.97 14.41
N ASP A 75 -11.12 6.74 14.57
CA ASP A 75 -11.68 5.68 15.39
C ASP A 75 -11.83 4.36 14.60
N LEU A 76 -10.72 3.64 14.48
CA LEU A 76 -10.66 2.35 13.81
C LEU A 76 -11.57 1.31 14.48
N GLY A 77 -11.67 1.32 15.82
CA GLY A 77 -12.51 0.41 16.59
C GLY A 77 -13.98 0.55 16.25
N SER A 78 -14.49 1.80 16.19
CA SER A 78 -15.86 2.07 15.77
C SER A 78 -16.15 1.60 14.35
N VAL A 79 -15.20 1.76 13.42
CA VAL A 79 -15.35 1.27 12.04
C VAL A 79 -15.44 -0.26 12.02
N LEU A 80 -14.55 -0.94 12.75
CA LEU A 80 -14.50 -2.41 12.81
C LEU A 80 -15.73 -3.02 13.51
N SER A 81 -16.26 -2.37 14.55
CA SER A 81 -17.47 -2.83 15.24
C SER A 81 -18.70 -2.86 14.34
N GLY A 82 -18.71 -2.10 13.26
CA GLY A 82 -19.76 -2.15 12.23
C GLY A 82 -19.64 -3.31 11.24
N THR A 83 -18.71 -4.25 11.44
CA THR A 83 -18.55 -5.42 10.57
C THR A 83 -19.75 -6.37 10.74
N ALA A 84 -20.41 -6.73 9.65
CA ALA A 84 -21.50 -7.69 9.69
C ALA A 84 -20.98 -9.08 10.09
N LEU A 85 -21.82 -9.82 10.84
CA LEU A 85 -21.46 -11.17 11.31
C LEU A 85 -21.11 -12.07 10.11
N GLY A 86 -19.98 -12.76 10.20
CA GLY A 86 -19.49 -13.66 9.14
C GLY A 86 -18.81 -12.95 7.95
N SER A 87 -18.71 -11.61 7.98
CA SER A 87 -18.02 -10.84 6.95
C SER A 87 -16.54 -10.65 7.26
N VAL A 88 -15.74 -10.36 6.23
CA VAL A 88 -14.35 -9.98 6.39
C VAL A 88 -14.29 -8.57 6.99
N ALA A 89 -13.64 -8.45 8.15
CA ALA A 89 -13.46 -7.17 8.82
C ALA A 89 -12.36 -6.34 8.17
N MET A 90 -11.22 -6.98 7.85
CA MET A 90 -10.09 -6.24 7.29
C MET A 90 -9.26 -7.10 6.34
N VAL A 91 -8.86 -6.49 5.22
CA VAL A 91 -7.91 -7.02 4.25
C VAL A 91 -6.74 -6.07 4.19
N ASP A 92 -5.53 -6.56 4.51
CA ASP A 92 -4.30 -5.78 4.44
C ASP A 92 -3.51 -6.14 3.19
N ILE A 93 -3.47 -5.23 2.23
CA ILE A 93 -2.91 -5.45 0.88
C ILE A 93 -1.44 -5.06 0.89
N GLY A 94 -0.56 -6.03 0.57
CA GLY A 94 0.88 -5.89 0.73
C GLY A 94 1.28 -5.92 2.20
N GLY A 95 0.50 -6.61 3.05
CA GLY A 95 0.67 -6.62 4.50
C GLY A 95 1.85 -7.44 5.02
N GLY A 96 2.66 -8.05 4.14
CA GLY A 96 3.90 -8.76 4.48
C GLY A 96 3.66 -9.81 5.58
N HIS A 97 4.30 -9.62 6.73
CA HIS A 97 4.20 -10.50 7.89
C HIS A 97 2.95 -10.24 8.77
N GLY A 98 1.99 -9.44 8.34
CA GLY A 98 0.72 -9.22 9.02
C GLY A 98 0.79 -8.41 10.31
N GLN A 99 1.86 -7.64 10.54
CA GLN A 99 2.07 -6.86 11.77
C GLN A 99 0.88 -5.95 12.06
N PHE A 100 0.37 -5.23 11.07
CA PHE A 100 -0.75 -4.33 11.26
C PHE A 100 -2.01 -5.07 11.75
N LEU A 101 -2.38 -6.19 11.14
CA LEU A 101 -3.54 -6.96 11.57
C LEU A 101 -3.35 -7.62 12.94
N GLN A 102 -2.12 -8.01 13.30
CA GLN A 102 -1.81 -8.48 14.66
C GLN A 102 -2.00 -7.36 15.69
N GLU A 103 -1.52 -6.16 15.40
CA GLU A 103 -1.72 -4.97 16.24
C GLU A 103 -3.20 -4.61 16.39
N VAL A 104 -4.01 -4.75 15.32
CA VAL A 104 -5.46 -4.56 15.37
C VAL A 104 -6.11 -5.56 16.32
N ARG A 105 -5.74 -6.85 16.26
CA ARG A 105 -6.26 -7.87 17.19
C ARG A 105 -5.92 -7.58 18.64
N GLU A 106 -4.69 -7.13 18.88
CA GLU A 106 -4.22 -6.76 20.23
C GLU A 106 -4.93 -5.52 20.76
N ALA A 107 -5.20 -4.54 19.89
CA ALA A 107 -5.83 -3.28 20.27
C ALA A 107 -7.34 -3.42 20.54
N TYR A 108 -8.02 -4.37 19.87
CA TYR A 108 -9.48 -4.57 19.93
C TYR A 108 -9.87 -6.03 20.25
N PRO A 109 -9.45 -6.57 21.39
CA PRO A 109 -9.72 -7.98 21.75
C PRO A 109 -11.21 -8.28 21.89
N GLU A 110 -12.01 -7.28 22.25
CA GLU A 110 -13.47 -7.38 22.42
C GLU A 110 -14.20 -7.67 21.10
N LEU A 111 -13.60 -7.38 19.95
CA LEU A 111 -14.20 -7.63 18.64
C LEU A 111 -14.07 -9.09 18.18
N GLY A 112 -13.31 -9.92 18.90
CA GLY A 112 -13.14 -11.34 18.57
C GLY A 112 -12.57 -11.61 17.18
N LEU A 113 -11.71 -10.70 16.68
CA LEU A 113 -11.13 -10.79 15.35
C LEU A 113 -10.16 -11.96 15.22
N GLY A 114 -10.20 -12.65 14.09
CA GLY A 114 -9.38 -13.85 13.85
C GLY A 114 -9.28 -14.24 12.37
N PRO A 115 -8.84 -15.47 12.07
CA PRO A 115 -8.52 -15.89 10.70
C PRO A 115 -9.68 -15.80 9.72
N SER A 116 -10.92 -15.93 10.20
CA SER A 116 -12.11 -15.86 9.34
C SER A 116 -12.40 -14.45 8.81
N ASN A 117 -11.89 -13.41 9.49
CA ASN A 117 -12.22 -12.02 9.17
C ASN A 117 -11.03 -11.07 9.08
N LEU A 118 -9.80 -11.56 9.28
CA LEU A 118 -8.55 -10.80 9.07
C LEU A 118 -7.69 -11.49 8.02
N ILE A 119 -7.48 -10.84 6.89
CA ILE A 119 -6.79 -11.39 5.73
C ILE A 119 -5.60 -10.51 5.36
N VAL A 120 -4.40 -11.10 5.39
CA VAL A 120 -3.19 -10.49 4.81
C VAL A 120 -3.09 -10.93 3.37
N GLN A 121 -2.93 -10.00 2.45
CA GLN A 121 -2.64 -10.29 1.05
C GLN A 121 -1.23 -9.84 0.71
N ASP A 122 -0.43 -10.77 0.20
CA ASP A 122 0.91 -10.46 -0.31
C ASP A 122 1.28 -11.39 -1.46
N PHE A 123 2.19 -10.93 -2.32
CA PHE A 123 2.71 -11.74 -3.42
C PHE A 123 3.89 -12.61 -2.97
N TYR A 124 4.79 -12.04 -2.17
CA TYR A 124 5.98 -12.70 -1.64
C TYR A 124 5.74 -13.21 -0.21
N ALA A 125 4.60 -13.83 0.02
CA ALA A 125 4.30 -14.41 1.31
C ALA A 125 5.35 -15.46 1.70
N SER A 126 6.40 -15.01 2.38
CA SER A 126 7.48 -15.86 2.88
C SER A 126 7.15 -16.52 4.22
N VAL A 127 5.94 -16.30 4.72
CA VAL A 127 5.51 -16.80 6.04
C VAL A 127 4.44 -17.85 5.83
N ASP A 128 4.79 -19.08 6.15
CA ASP A 128 3.87 -20.24 6.01
C ASP A 128 2.72 -20.23 7.03
N ASN A 129 2.82 -19.44 8.10
CA ASN A 129 1.82 -19.39 9.15
C ASN A 129 1.82 -18.03 9.87
N LEU A 130 0.66 -17.35 9.85
CA LEU A 130 0.40 -16.15 10.65
C LEU A 130 -0.67 -16.48 11.71
N PRO A 131 -0.27 -16.75 12.97
CA PRO A 131 -1.22 -17.14 14.01
C PRO A 131 -2.36 -16.15 14.16
N GLY A 132 -3.61 -16.63 13.95
CA GLY A 132 -4.81 -15.81 14.06
C GLY A 132 -5.12 -14.92 12.88
N LEU A 133 -4.44 -15.09 11.75
CA LEU A 133 -4.68 -14.39 10.49
C LEU A 133 -4.80 -15.40 9.33
N THR A 134 -5.47 -15.01 8.26
CA THR A 134 -5.41 -15.74 6.98
C THR A 134 -4.43 -15.05 6.05
N LEU A 135 -3.47 -15.81 5.53
CA LEU A 135 -2.57 -15.36 4.48
C LEU A 135 -3.14 -15.78 3.13
N MET A 136 -3.33 -14.81 2.24
CA MET A 136 -3.84 -15.02 0.88
C MET A 136 -2.83 -14.48 -0.13
N LYS A 137 -2.27 -15.35 -0.97
CA LYS A 137 -1.39 -14.92 -2.06
C LYS A 137 -2.21 -14.17 -3.11
N TRP A 138 -1.82 -12.93 -3.40
CA TRP A 138 -2.41 -12.14 -4.47
C TRP A 138 -1.37 -11.20 -5.08
N ASN A 139 -1.22 -11.28 -6.40
CA ASN A 139 -0.42 -10.33 -7.17
C ASN A 139 -1.33 -9.24 -7.73
N PHE A 140 -1.36 -8.09 -7.09
CA PHE A 140 -2.16 -6.97 -7.56
C PHE A 140 -1.65 -6.33 -8.86
N LYS A 141 -0.43 -6.65 -9.30
CA LYS A 141 0.15 -6.14 -10.56
C LYS A 141 -0.31 -6.93 -11.80
N ASP A 142 -0.82 -8.14 -11.64
CA ASP A 142 -1.38 -8.92 -12.75
C ASP A 142 -2.83 -8.50 -13.08
N THR A 143 -3.51 -9.22 -13.98
CA THR A 143 -4.88 -8.92 -14.40
C THR A 143 -5.96 -9.43 -13.44
N THR A 144 -5.60 -10.15 -12.37
CA THR A 144 -6.57 -10.72 -11.44
C THR A 144 -7.29 -9.64 -10.64
N PRO A 145 -8.61 -9.75 -10.46
CA PRO A 145 -9.36 -8.82 -9.61
C PRO A 145 -9.00 -9.02 -8.13
N GLN A 146 -9.41 -8.07 -7.27
CA GLN A 146 -9.35 -8.26 -5.81
C GLN A 146 -10.20 -9.47 -5.42
N PRO A 147 -9.60 -10.54 -4.85
CA PRO A 147 -10.32 -11.78 -4.58
C PRO A 147 -11.29 -11.69 -3.41
N VAL A 148 -11.05 -10.79 -2.44
CA VAL A 148 -11.93 -10.58 -1.30
C VAL A 148 -12.88 -9.44 -1.61
N ARG A 149 -14.19 -9.73 -1.60
CA ARG A 149 -15.24 -8.74 -1.90
C ARG A 149 -16.01 -8.38 -0.64
N GLY A 150 -16.39 -7.11 -0.53
CA GLY A 150 -17.25 -6.62 0.55
C GLY A 150 -16.59 -6.61 1.93
N ALA A 151 -15.27 -6.61 2.03
CA ALA A 151 -14.60 -6.41 3.30
C ALA A 151 -14.98 -5.03 3.88
N ARG A 152 -15.08 -4.95 5.22
CA ARG A 152 -15.37 -3.70 5.91
C ARG A 152 -14.26 -2.67 5.68
N ILE A 153 -12.99 -3.12 5.76
CA ILE A 153 -11.81 -2.30 5.53
C ILE A 153 -10.88 -3.02 4.55
N TYR A 154 -10.41 -2.29 3.56
CA TYR A 154 -9.21 -2.59 2.80
C TYR A 154 -8.13 -1.62 3.26
N SER A 155 -6.96 -2.12 3.65
CA SER A 155 -5.82 -1.27 4.02
C SER A 155 -4.67 -1.43 3.06
N ILE A 156 -3.98 -0.34 2.81
CA ILE A 156 -2.73 -0.28 2.05
C ILE A 156 -1.76 0.59 2.81
N GLN A 157 -0.59 0.04 3.15
CA GLN A 157 0.45 0.77 3.86
C GLN A 157 1.77 0.68 3.11
N HIS A 158 2.38 1.83 2.77
CA HIS A 158 3.66 1.89 2.05
C HIS A 158 3.71 1.11 0.73
N ILE A 159 2.62 1.06 0.00
CA ILE A 159 2.51 0.37 -1.29
C ILE A 159 2.32 1.35 -2.44
N LEU A 160 1.35 2.29 -2.31
CA LEU A 160 0.99 3.17 -3.42
C LEU A 160 2.10 4.16 -3.77
N HIS A 161 2.96 4.53 -2.81
CA HIS A 161 4.12 5.37 -3.09
C HIS A 161 5.20 4.65 -3.92
N ASN A 162 5.19 3.31 -3.93
CA ASN A 162 6.06 2.50 -4.78
C ASN A 162 5.52 2.36 -6.22
N LEU A 163 4.30 2.83 -6.48
CA LEU A 163 3.64 2.66 -7.77
C LEU A 163 3.55 3.98 -8.54
N PRO A 164 3.99 4.00 -9.81
CA PRO A 164 3.63 5.06 -10.75
C PRO A 164 2.10 5.19 -10.87
N ASP A 165 1.63 6.35 -11.30
CA ASP A 165 0.20 6.69 -11.21
C ASP A 165 -0.71 5.71 -11.96
N LEU A 166 -0.34 5.22 -13.14
CA LEU A 166 -1.16 4.23 -13.86
C LEU A 166 -1.28 2.90 -13.10
N GLU A 167 -0.20 2.45 -12.46
CA GLU A 167 -0.22 1.21 -11.66
C GLU A 167 -1.02 1.40 -10.37
N ALA A 168 -0.85 2.54 -9.70
CA ALA A 168 -1.62 2.89 -8.51
C ALA A 168 -3.12 2.98 -8.81
N ILE A 169 -3.51 3.65 -9.91
CA ILE A 169 -4.91 3.72 -10.37
C ILE A 169 -5.43 2.30 -10.65
N GLY A 170 -4.66 1.46 -11.34
CA GLY A 170 -5.06 0.08 -11.61
C GLY A 170 -5.34 -0.74 -10.35
N LEU A 171 -4.52 -0.60 -9.31
CA LEU A 171 -4.75 -1.24 -8.01
C LEU A 171 -6.00 -0.67 -7.32
N LEU A 172 -6.15 0.65 -7.27
CA LEU A 172 -7.32 1.30 -6.65
C LEU A 172 -8.63 0.91 -7.36
N GLN A 173 -8.64 0.78 -8.68
CA GLN A 173 -9.82 0.33 -9.43
C GLN A 173 -10.21 -1.10 -9.08
N LYS A 174 -9.25 -2.02 -8.90
CA LYS A 174 -9.51 -3.40 -8.47
C LYS A 174 -10.16 -3.44 -7.08
N ILE A 175 -9.66 -2.60 -6.16
CA ILE A 175 -10.20 -2.50 -4.80
C ILE A 175 -11.60 -1.87 -4.85
N ALA A 176 -11.78 -0.76 -5.55
CA ALA A 176 -13.09 -0.11 -5.71
C ALA A 176 -14.15 -1.06 -6.27
N ALA A 177 -13.79 -1.92 -7.22
CA ALA A 177 -14.69 -2.94 -7.78
C ALA A 177 -15.06 -4.05 -6.77
N ALA A 178 -14.26 -4.27 -5.73
CA ALA A 178 -14.54 -5.22 -4.66
C ALA A 178 -15.28 -4.61 -3.45
N MET A 179 -15.24 -3.29 -3.30
CA MET A 179 -15.90 -2.56 -2.21
C MET A 179 -17.42 -2.54 -2.35
N THR A 180 -18.11 -2.49 -1.22
CA THR A 180 -19.57 -2.19 -1.08
C THR A 180 -19.73 -0.76 -0.55
N ALA A 181 -20.97 -0.31 -0.38
CA ALA A 181 -21.29 1.00 0.24
C ALA A 181 -20.71 1.14 1.67
N ASP A 182 -20.63 0.05 2.41
CA ASP A 182 -20.12 0.03 3.78
C ASP A 182 -18.61 -0.14 3.87
N SER A 183 -17.95 -0.47 2.76
CA SER A 183 -16.50 -0.67 2.70
C SER A 183 -15.75 0.65 2.80
N ARG A 184 -14.57 0.59 3.40
CA ARG A 184 -13.60 1.70 3.45
C ARG A 184 -12.27 1.24 2.92
N LEU A 185 -11.59 2.10 2.19
CA LEU A 185 -10.18 1.93 1.86
C LEU A 185 -9.37 2.89 2.72
N ILE A 186 -8.45 2.35 3.51
CA ILE A 186 -7.51 3.12 4.34
C ILE A 186 -6.14 3.06 3.70
N VAL A 187 -5.61 4.23 3.35
CA VAL A 187 -4.26 4.39 2.81
C VAL A 187 -3.39 5.06 3.86
N LEU A 188 -2.27 4.42 4.19
CA LEU A 188 -1.27 4.90 5.14
C LEU A 188 0.05 5.08 4.41
N GLU A 189 0.37 6.32 4.08
CA GLU A 189 1.56 6.69 3.32
C GLU A 189 2.30 7.85 3.99
N ILE A 190 3.56 8.04 3.65
CA ILE A 190 4.33 9.16 4.16
C ILE A 190 3.75 10.48 3.65
N THR A 191 3.57 11.45 4.54
CA THR A 191 3.08 12.78 4.15
C THR A 191 4.05 13.46 3.19
N LYS A 192 3.54 13.93 2.04
CA LYS A 192 4.34 14.68 1.07
C LYS A 192 4.54 16.12 1.55
N ASN A 193 5.73 16.42 2.03
CA ASN A 193 6.14 17.76 2.44
C ASN A 193 7.66 17.95 2.25
N VAL A 194 8.19 19.11 2.67
CA VAL A 194 9.63 19.41 2.51
C VAL A 194 10.52 18.47 3.35
N ASN A 195 10.06 18.03 4.52
CA ASN A 195 10.83 17.15 5.41
C ASN A 195 10.96 15.73 4.82
N THR A 196 10.00 15.31 4.00
CA THR A 196 9.96 13.99 3.36
C THR A 196 10.48 14.01 1.91
N ALA A 197 11.04 15.12 1.46
CA ALA A 197 11.52 15.28 0.07
C ALA A 197 12.57 14.23 -0.35
N ALA A 198 13.44 13.81 0.57
CA ALA A 198 14.42 12.75 0.31
C ALA A 198 13.74 11.40 0.04
N MET A 199 12.69 11.05 0.80
CA MET A 199 11.90 9.84 0.57
C MET A 199 11.17 9.91 -0.77
N HIS A 200 10.53 11.04 -1.08
CA HIS A 200 9.89 11.27 -2.36
C HIS A 200 10.86 11.05 -3.54
N ALA A 201 12.07 11.62 -3.47
CA ALA A 201 13.11 11.42 -4.50
C ALA A 201 13.55 9.94 -4.59
N THR A 202 13.61 9.24 -3.45
CA THR A 202 13.95 7.82 -3.39
C THR A 202 12.88 6.97 -4.09
N MET A 203 11.60 7.24 -3.85
CA MET A 203 10.50 6.52 -4.52
C MET A 203 10.55 6.71 -6.03
N ILE A 204 10.80 7.92 -6.52
CA ILE A 204 10.98 8.17 -7.96
C ILE A 204 12.17 7.39 -8.51
N ALA A 205 13.30 7.41 -7.79
CA ALA A 205 14.54 6.79 -8.27
C ALA A 205 14.45 5.26 -8.33
N LEU A 206 13.86 4.63 -7.32
CA LEU A 206 13.84 3.17 -7.17
C LEU A 206 12.64 2.52 -7.88
N TYR A 207 11.47 3.11 -7.74
CA TYR A 207 10.20 2.49 -8.15
C TYR A 207 9.49 3.24 -9.27
N GLY A 208 9.93 4.46 -9.62
CA GLY A 208 9.16 5.35 -10.49
C GLY A 208 7.86 5.87 -9.83
N GLY A 209 7.62 5.48 -8.59
CA GLY A 209 6.49 5.95 -7.77
C GLY A 209 6.77 7.28 -7.10
N ARG A 210 5.88 7.73 -6.20
CA ARG A 210 6.02 9.01 -5.52
C ARG A 210 5.09 9.17 -4.35
N GLU A 211 5.47 10.01 -3.39
CA GLU A 211 4.56 10.51 -2.37
C GLU A 211 3.52 11.45 -3.00
N ARG A 212 2.29 11.44 -2.48
CA ARG A 212 1.17 12.19 -3.05
C ARG A 212 0.59 13.20 -2.06
N SER A 213 0.22 14.37 -2.56
CA SER A 213 -0.47 15.41 -1.82
C SER A 213 -1.98 15.14 -1.74
N SER A 214 -2.70 15.86 -0.87
CA SER A 214 -4.16 15.82 -0.78
C SER A 214 -4.86 15.97 -2.14
N ALA A 215 -4.43 16.95 -2.94
CA ALA A 215 -5.02 17.17 -4.27
C ALA A 215 -4.81 15.97 -5.21
N GLU A 216 -3.61 15.37 -5.18
CA GLU A 216 -3.28 14.19 -6.00
C GLU A 216 -4.08 12.96 -5.54
N TRP A 217 -4.29 12.76 -4.22
CA TRP A 217 -5.15 11.69 -3.71
C TRP A 217 -6.61 11.84 -4.14
N LYS A 218 -7.18 13.06 -4.06
CA LYS A 218 -8.55 13.34 -4.53
C LYS A 218 -8.72 13.10 -6.03
N GLN A 219 -7.75 13.55 -6.83
CA GLN A 219 -7.77 13.30 -8.26
C GLN A 219 -7.70 11.79 -8.57
N MET A 220 -6.82 11.06 -7.91
CA MET A 220 -6.66 9.61 -8.11
C MET A 220 -7.91 8.84 -7.67
N ALA A 221 -8.50 9.19 -6.52
CA ALA A 221 -9.76 8.62 -6.05
C ALA A 221 -10.87 8.79 -7.08
N ALA A 222 -11.05 10.01 -7.60
CA ALA A 222 -12.08 10.31 -8.60
C ALA A 222 -11.93 9.47 -9.88
N LEU A 223 -10.69 9.24 -10.36
CA LEU A 223 -10.42 8.38 -11.51
C LEU A 223 -10.76 6.89 -11.28
N CYS A 224 -10.92 6.50 -10.00
CA CYS A 224 -11.23 5.13 -9.59
C CYS A 224 -12.69 4.93 -9.14
N GLY A 225 -13.55 5.95 -9.25
CA GLY A 225 -14.92 5.93 -8.72
C GLY A 225 -14.96 5.91 -7.19
N LEU A 226 -13.94 6.50 -6.56
CA LEU A 226 -13.82 6.70 -5.13
C LEU A 226 -13.87 8.19 -4.79
N GLU A 227 -14.16 8.49 -3.52
CA GLU A 227 -14.04 9.82 -2.94
C GLU A 227 -13.26 9.77 -1.63
N VAL A 228 -12.46 10.78 -1.34
CA VAL A 228 -11.75 10.93 -0.07
C VAL A 228 -12.74 11.45 0.97
N THR A 229 -12.98 10.66 2.01
CA THR A 229 -13.96 10.97 3.08
C THR A 229 -13.29 11.42 4.39
N CYS A 230 -12.02 11.06 4.60
CA CYS A 230 -11.22 11.52 5.72
C CYS A 230 -9.75 11.62 5.28
N GLU A 231 -9.07 12.67 5.68
CA GLU A 231 -7.64 12.81 5.42
C GLU A 231 -6.95 13.57 6.55
N VAL A 232 -5.79 13.08 6.98
CA VAL A 232 -4.95 13.73 7.98
C VAL A 232 -3.49 13.64 7.54
N TYR A 233 -2.78 14.75 7.52
CA TYR A 233 -1.38 14.86 7.08
C TYR A 233 -0.54 15.46 8.21
N PRO A 234 0.08 14.63 9.07
CA PRO A 234 1.00 15.13 10.07
C PRO A 234 2.29 15.66 9.41
N ASP A 235 3.01 16.53 10.10
CA ASP A 235 4.28 17.08 9.62
C ASP A 235 5.35 15.98 9.48
N ASP A 236 5.26 14.92 10.26
CA ASP A 236 6.15 13.77 10.22
C ASP A 236 5.34 12.46 10.39
N GLY A 237 5.84 11.39 9.77
CA GLY A 237 5.24 10.06 9.85
C GLY A 237 4.18 9.77 8.77
N LEU A 238 3.26 8.87 9.11
CA LEU A 238 2.24 8.39 8.19
C LEU A 238 1.03 9.32 8.16
N SER A 239 0.62 9.69 6.95
CA SER A 239 -0.70 10.28 6.69
C SER A 239 -1.76 9.19 6.70
N LEU A 240 -2.99 9.61 6.96
CA LEU A 240 -4.20 8.82 6.78
C LEU A 240 -5.01 9.40 5.63
N VAL A 241 -5.41 8.55 4.70
CA VAL A 241 -6.41 8.88 3.67
C VAL A 241 -7.46 7.77 3.64
N GLU A 242 -8.69 8.09 4.04
CA GLU A 242 -9.83 7.18 3.87
C GLU A 242 -10.55 7.51 2.57
N MET A 243 -10.87 6.47 1.81
CA MET A 243 -11.67 6.58 0.60
C MET A 243 -12.88 5.66 0.68
N ARG A 244 -13.99 6.09 0.06
CA ARG A 244 -15.22 5.29 -0.12
C ARG A 244 -15.64 5.32 -1.57
N ARG A 245 -16.56 4.44 -1.93
CA ARG A 245 -17.17 4.49 -3.26
C ARG A 245 -17.97 5.77 -3.42
N ALA A 246 -17.72 6.49 -4.51
CA ALA A 246 -18.44 7.71 -4.83
C ALA A 246 -19.89 7.40 -5.27
N GLY A 247 -20.85 8.18 -4.80
CA GLY A 247 -22.23 8.16 -5.32
C GLY A 247 -23.08 6.94 -4.90
N ILE A 248 -22.73 6.27 -3.80
CA ILE A 248 -23.56 5.20 -3.22
C ILE A 248 -24.10 5.65 -1.87
#